data_11412df78d8d3b3a010373aefed19378
#
_entry.id   11412df78d8d3b3a010373aefed19378
#
_cell.length_a   1.000
_cell.length_b   1.000
_cell.length_c   1.000
_cell.angle_alpha   90.00
_cell.angle_beta   90.00
_cell.angle_gamma   90.00
#
_symmetry.space_group_name_H-M   'P 1'
#
loop_
_entity.id
_entity.type
_entity.pdbx_description
1 polymer ?
#
loop_
_entity_poly.entity_id
_entity_poly.type
_entity_poly.pdbx_seq_one_letter_code
_entity_poly.pdbx_strand_id
1 'polypeptide(L)'
;MGYCPTFWVNLVISTGTIGVMSSGQGSVANNENGKHEVYRASKAALNTLMRSFAARQVGDPRTLLLMAPGWVRTDLGGPNARLGIDESIPNLVNVIDAQQGKGGLQYLDYLGRTVAW
;
A
#
# COMPACT_ATOMS: atom_id res chain seq x y z
N MET A 1 13.96 11.91 15.24
CA MET A 1 12.87 11.15 14.65
C MET A 1 12.81 11.41 13.15
N GLY A 2 12.41 10.45 12.36
CA GLY A 2 12.35 10.59 10.92
C GLY A 2 13.70 10.47 10.21
N TYR A 3 14.69 9.97 10.89
CA TYR A 3 16.00 9.74 10.27
C TYR A 3 15.89 8.57 9.27
N CYS A 4 16.34 8.82 8.04
CA CYS A 4 16.43 7.80 7.01
C CYS A 4 17.92 7.56 6.73
N PRO A 5 18.43 6.38 7.07
CA PRO A 5 19.87 6.11 6.83
C PRO A 5 20.19 6.23 5.34
N THR A 6 21.31 6.87 5.04
CA THR A 6 21.75 7.10 3.67
C THR A 6 21.88 5.80 2.88
N PHE A 7 22.30 4.71 3.53
CA PHE A 7 22.47 3.43 2.83
C PHE A 7 21.14 2.87 2.30
N TRP A 8 20.02 3.18 2.93
CA TRP A 8 18.70 2.79 2.41
C TRP A 8 18.44 3.40 1.04
N VAL A 9 18.75 4.67 0.90
CA VAL A 9 18.59 5.37 -0.38
C VAL A 9 19.50 4.75 -1.44
N ASN A 10 20.68 4.34 -1.07
CA ASN A 10 21.65 3.77 -2.00
C ASN A 10 21.33 2.34 -2.41
N LEU A 11 20.52 1.61 -1.62
CA LEU A 11 20.14 0.24 -1.95
C LEU A 11 19.02 0.18 -2.99
N VAL A 12 18.26 1.26 -3.15
CA VAL A 12 17.14 1.31 -4.08
C VAL A 12 17.50 2.24 -5.22
N ILE A 13 17.45 1.73 -6.44
CA ILE A 13 17.74 2.55 -7.63
C ILE A 13 16.73 3.70 -7.74
N SER A 14 17.18 4.83 -8.30
CA SER A 14 16.39 6.07 -8.32
C SER A 14 15.05 5.95 -9.06
N THR A 15 14.89 4.98 -9.95
CA THR A 15 13.66 4.73 -10.68
C THR A 15 12.88 3.52 -10.14
N GLY A 16 13.31 2.99 -9.00
CA GLY A 16 12.69 1.81 -8.40
C GLY A 16 11.31 2.09 -7.81
N THR A 17 10.70 1.02 -7.35
CA THR A 17 9.38 1.07 -6.69
C THR A 17 9.49 0.51 -5.28
N ILE A 18 8.92 1.22 -4.32
CA ILE A 18 8.75 0.73 -2.95
C ILE A 18 7.26 0.50 -2.75
N GLY A 19 6.90 -0.77 -2.60
CA GLY A 19 5.51 -1.16 -2.34
C GLY A 19 5.34 -1.66 -0.92
N VAL A 20 4.27 -1.24 -0.28
CA VAL A 20 3.92 -1.66 1.07
C VAL A 20 2.52 -2.24 1.04
N MET A 21 2.36 -3.43 1.63
CA MET A 21 1.07 -4.08 1.69
C MET A 21 0.24 -3.48 2.82
N SER A 22 -0.76 -2.72 2.45
CA SER A 22 -1.73 -2.13 3.36
C SER A 22 -3.06 -2.89 3.28
N SER A 23 -4.14 -2.20 3.43
CA SER A 23 -5.50 -2.75 3.33
C SER A 23 -6.47 -1.61 3.02
N GLY A 24 -7.54 -1.93 2.33
CA GLY A 24 -8.65 -0.98 2.16
C GLY A 24 -9.25 -0.57 3.51
N GLN A 25 -9.11 -1.40 4.53
CA GLN A 25 -9.57 -1.07 5.88
C GLN A 25 -8.74 0.02 6.56
N GLY A 26 -7.56 0.35 6.04
CA GLY A 26 -6.79 1.49 6.51
C GLY A 26 -7.36 2.84 6.07
N SER A 27 -8.34 2.84 5.17
CA SER A 27 -9.00 4.06 4.74
C SER A 27 -9.89 4.61 5.86
N VAL A 28 -9.55 5.76 6.38
CA VAL A 28 -10.37 6.46 7.37
C VAL A 28 -11.67 6.92 6.72
N ALA A 29 -11.58 7.43 5.50
CA ALA A 29 -12.74 7.94 4.76
C ALA A 29 -13.79 6.85 4.50
N ASN A 30 -13.35 5.60 4.27
CA ASN A 30 -14.26 4.49 3.97
C ASN A 30 -14.72 3.72 5.20
N ASN A 31 -14.34 4.18 6.39
CA ASN A 31 -14.77 3.53 7.64
C ASN A 31 -16.18 4.00 8.01
N GLU A 32 -17.19 3.26 7.55
CA GLU A 32 -18.58 3.59 7.80
C GLU A 32 -19.23 2.69 8.84
N ASN A 33 -18.77 1.44 8.98
CA ASN A 33 -19.40 0.48 9.89
C ASN A 33 -18.73 0.38 11.26
N GLY A 34 -17.55 0.94 11.43
CA GLY A 34 -16.82 0.94 12.70
C GLY A 34 -16.24 -0.39 13.16
N LYS A 35 -16.35 -1.43 12.34
CA LYS A 35 -15.84 -2.77 12.70
C LYS A 35 -14.33 -2.84 12.52
N HIS A 36 -13.71 -3.78 13.24
CA HIS A 36 -12.26 -4.04 13.15
C HIS A 36 -11.41 -2.82 13.47
N GLU A 37 -11.78 -2.07 14.51
CA GLU A 37 -11.19 -0.77 14.78
C GLU A 37 -9.67 -0.82 15.02
N VAL A 38 -9.17 -1.85 15.73
CA VAL A 38 -7.74 -1.98 15.99
C VAL A 38 -6.98 -2.28 14.70
N TYR A 39 -7.47 -3.20 13.90
CA TYR A 39 -6.88 -3.51 12.61
C TYR A 39 -6.89 -2.28 11.69
N ARG A 40 -8.03 -1.59 11.61
CA ARG A 40 -8.15 -0.36 10.82
C ARG A 40 -7.16 0.70 11.28
N ALA A 41 -7.04 0.90 12.59
CA ALA A 41 -6.10 1.87 13.14
C ALA A 41 -4.65 1.53 12.79
N SER A 42 -4.28 0.24 12.84
CA SER A 42 -2.93 -0.20 12.48
C SER A 42 -2.60 0.07 11.01
N LYS A 43 -3.54 -0.17 10.10
CA LYS A 43 -3.33 0.08 8.68
C LYS A 43 -3.39 1.57 8.34
N ALA A 44 -4.23 2.34 9.00
CA ALA A 44 -4.22 3.79 8.88
C ALA A 44 -2.90 4.39 9.34
N ALA A 45 -2.34 3.86 10.43
CA ALA A 45 -1.02 4.28 10.90
C ALA A 45 0.07 3.98 9.85
N LEU A 46 0.04 2.80 9.25
CA LEU A 46 0.97 2.45 8.17
C LEU A 46 0.85 3.42 6.99
N ASN A 47 -0.37 3.74 6.59
CA ASN A 47 -0.63 4.69 5.52
C ASN A 47 -0.08 6.08 5.85
N THR A 48 -0.25 6.52 7.08
CA THR A 48 0.29 7.80 7.55
C THR A 48 1.81 7.82 7.51
N LEU A 49 2.45 6.73 7.96
CA LEU A 49 3.90 6.61 7.94
C LEU A 49 4.45 6.69 6.51
N MET A 50 3.76 6.06 5.56
CA MET A 50 4.18 6.11 4.16
C MET A 50 4.03 7.53 3.58
N ARG A 51 2.96 8.25 3.93
CA ARG A 51 2.82 9.66 3.52
C ARG A 51 3.95 10.52 4.09
N SER A 52 4.29 10.29 5.34
CA SER A 52 5.40 11.04 5.98
C SER A 52 6.72 10.73 5.29
N PHE A 53 6.96 9.47 4.96
CA PHE A 53 8.14 9.06 4.21
C PHE A 53 8.19 9.77 2.86
N ALA A 54 7.08 9.75 2.11
CA ALA A 54 7.00 10.41 0.81
C ALA A 54 7.28 11.91 0.91
N ALA A 55 6.75 12.56 1.95
CA ALA A 55 6.97 13.99 2.16
C ALA A 55 8.43 14.32 2.44
N ARG A 56 9.14 13.44 3.17
CA ARG A 56 10.58 13.62 3.43
C ARG A 56 11.44 13.36 2.20
N GLN A 57 10.91 12.65 1.21
CA GLN A 57 11.63 12.25 -0.01
C GLN A 57 11.20 13.08 -1.22
N VAL A 58 10.75 14.31 -1.00
CA VAL A 58 10.35 15.22 -2.10
C VAL A 58 11.49 15.35 -3.11
N GLY A 59 11.16 15.19 -4.38
CA GLY A 59 12.14 15.19 -5.47
C GLY A 59 12.73 13.82 -5.79
N ASP A 60 12.43 12.80 -4.98
CA ASP A 60 12.83 11.43 -5.28
C ASP A 60 11.94 10.87 -6.41
N PRO A 61 12.54 10.35 -7.49
CA PRO A 61 11.75 9.85 -8.62
C PRO A 61 11.14 8.46 -8.40
N ARG A 62 11.42 7.80 -7.28
CA ARG A 62 10.90 6.46 -7.02
C ARG A 62 9.37 6.48 -6.92
N THR A 63 8.78 5.38 -7.33
CA THR A 63 7.34 5.14 -7.17
C THR A 63 7.07 4.52 -5.81
N LEU A 64 6.14 5.10 -5.07
CA LEU A 64 5.74 4.61 -3.75
C LEU A 64 4.30 4.13 -3.83
N LEU A 65 4.05 2.90 -3.38
CA LEU A 65 2.73 2.29 -3.48
C LEU A 65 2.29 1.73 -2.12
N LEU A 66 1.08 2.12 -1.71
CA LEU A 66 0.32 1.42 -0.70
C LEU A 66 -0.69 0.56 -1.43
N MET A 67 -0.62 -0.76 -1.22
CA MET A 67 -1.46 -1.71 -1.95
C MET A 67 -2.50 -2.33 -1.03
N ALA A 68 -3.74 -2.33 -1.51
CA ALA A 68 -4.86 -2.99 -0.83
C ALA A 68 -5.25 -4.23 -1.65
N PRO A 69 -4.85 -5.44 -1.20
CA PRO A 69 -5.04 -6.67 -1.98
C PRO A 69 -6.49 -7.16 -2.00
N GLY A 70 -7.36 -6.57 -1.21
CA GLY A 70 -8.72 -7.06 -1.00
C GLY A 70 -8.77 -8.11 0.11
N TRP A 71 -9.94 -8.65 0.35
CA TRP A 71 -10.14 -9.70 1.35
C TRP A 71 -9.85 -11.05 0.69
N VAL A 72 -8.70 -11.61 1.02
CA VAL A 72 -8.13 -12.76 0.32
C VAL A 72 -8.20 -14.00 1.21
N ARG A 73 -8.56 -15.14 0.63
CA ARG A 73 -8.61 -16.42 1.33
C ARG A 73 -7.18 -16.91 1.63
N THR A 74 -6.71 -16.54 2.81
CA THR A 74 -5.43 -16.93 3.40
C THR A 74 -5.68 -17.33 4.83
N ASP A 75 -4.66 -17.76 5.56
CA ASP A 75 -4.79 -18.04 6.99
C ASP A 75 -5.33 -16.81 7.74
N LEU A 76 -4.87 -15.63 7.38
CA LEU A 76 -5.32 -14.37 7.98
C LEU A 76 -6.75 -14.01 7.54
N GLY A 77 -7.04 -14.11 6.25
CA GLY A 77 -8.33 -13.70 5.69
C GLY A 77 -9.47 -14.68 5.95
N GLY A 78 -9.13 -15.94 6.17
CA GLY A 78 -10.10 -16.99 6.43
C GLY A 78 -10.76 -17.56 5.18
N PRO A 79 -11.50 -18.67 5.33
CA PRO A 79 -12.09 -19.39 4.19
C PRO A 79 -13.29 -18.66 3.54
N ASN A 80 -13.86 -17.68 4.24
CA ASN A 80 -15.03 -16.95 3.75
C ASN A 80 -14.65 -15.68 2.98
N ALA A 81 -13.37 -15.39 2.82
CA ALA A 81 -12.93 -14.23 2.07
C ALA A 81 -13.37 -14.32 0.61
N ARG A 82 -13.70 -13.16 0.03
CA ARG A 82 -14.28 -13.08 -1.31
C ARG A 82 -13.30 -13.46 -2.41
N LEU A 83 -12.02 -13.16 -2.22
CA LEU A 83 -11.00 -13.33 -3.25
C LEU A 83 -10.11 -14.53 -2.97
N GLY A 84 -9.75 -15.26 -4.02
CA GLY A 84 -8.67 -16.22 -3.97
C GLY A 84 -7.32 -15.56 -4.20
N ILE A 85 -6.26 -16.22 -3.78
CA ILE A 85 -4.89 -15.77 -4.06
C ILE A 85 -4.66 -15.68 -5.57
N ASP A 86 -5.21 -16.62 -6.33
CA ASP A 86 -5.10 -16.70 -7.78
C ASP A 86 -5.80 -15.55 -8.50
N GLU A 87 -6.69 -14.84 -7.82
CA GLU A 87 -7.33 -13.63 -8.35
C GLU A 87 -6.62 -12.38 -7.87
N SER A 88 -6.33 -12.27 -6.58
CA SER A 88 -5.75 -11.07 -6.00
C SER A 88 -4.31 -10.84 -6.46
N ILE A 89 -3.45 -11.85 -6.37
CA ILE A 89 -2.01 -11.66 -6.57
C ILE A 89 -1.64 -11.33 -8.03
N PRO A 90 -2.16 -12.03 -9.06
CA PRO A 90 -1.85 -11.63 -10.43
C PRO A 90 -2.28 -10.20 -10.76
N ASN A 91 -3.43 -9.78 -10.22
CA ASN A 91 -3.90 -8.41 -10.42
C ASN A 91 -2.99 -7.40 -9.71
N LEU A 92 -2.54 -7.69 -8.48
CA LEU A 92 -1.58 -6.84 -7.77
C LEU A 92 -0.29 -6.68 -8.57
N VAL A 93 0.25 -7.76 -9.10
CA VAL A 93 1.47 -7.72 -9.91
C VAL A 93 1.28 -6.82 -11.12
N ASN A 94 0.15 -6.95 -11.82
CA ASN A 94 -0.16 -6.12 -12.98
C ASN A 94 -0.25 -4.65 -12.60
N VAL A 95 -0.85 -4.32 -11.47
CA VAL A 95 -0.96 -2.93 -11.00
C VAL A 95 0.43 -2.37 -10.69
N ILE A 96 1.25 -3.13 -9.98
CA ILE A 96 2.61 -2.71 -9.63
C ILE A 96 3.43 -2.47 -10.91
N ASP A 97 3.35 -3.37 -11.88
CA ASP A 97 4.04 -3.20 -13.16
C ASP A 97 3.57 -1.94 -13.91
N ALA A 98 2.26 -1.70 -13.91
CA ALA A 98 1.70 -0.52 -14.57
C ALA A 98 2.15 0.79 -13.93
N GLN A 99 2.51 0.78 -12.65
CA GLN A 99 2.96 1.98 -11.93
C GLN A 99 4.47 2.21 -12.02
N GLN A 100 5.22 1.29 -12.60
CA GLN A 100 6.68 1.44 -12.68
C GLN A 100 7.08 2.76 -13.36
N GLY A 101 7.96 3.49 -12.71
CA GLY A 101 8.51 4.73 -13.25
C GLY A 101 7.59 5.95 -13.20
N LYS A 102 6.39 5.84 -12.67
CA LYS A 102 5.47 6.98 -12.61
C LYS A 102 5.82 7.98 -11.52
N GLY A 103 6.50 7.54 -10.47
CA GLY A 103 6.87 8.38 -9.33
C GLY A 103 5.68 8.72 -8.43
N GLY A 104 5.98 9.32 -7.30
CA GLY A 104 4.97 9.74 -6.34
C GLY A 104 4.37 8.61 -5.53
N LEU A 105 3.48 8.96 -4.62
CA LEU A 105 2.80 8.02 -3.72
C LEU A 105 1.35 7.82 -4.16
N GLN A 106 0.96 6.55 -4.27
CA GLN A 106 -0.44 6.19 -4.54
C GLN A 106 -0.90 5.10 -3.60
N TYR A 107 -2.19 5.14 -3.28
CA TYR A 107 -2.88 4.14 -2.49
C TYR A 107 -3.91 3.47 -3.40
N LEU A 108 -3.62 2.23 -3.82
CA LEU A 108 -4.36 1.52 -4.86
C LEU A 108 -4.85 0.17 -4.38
N ASP A 109 -6.00 -0.25 -4.90
CA ASP A 109 -6.48 -1.61 -4.69
C ASP A 109 -5.90 -2.58 -5.74
N TYR A 110 -6.30 -3.85 -5.64
CA TYR A 110 -5.78 -4.91 -6.51
C TYR A 110 -6.21 -4.74 -7.99
N LEU A 111 -7.17 -3.88 -8.27
CA LEU A 111 -7.58 -3.56 -9.64
C LEU A 111 -7.00 -2.22 -10.12
N GLY A 112 -6.14 -1.59 -9.34
CA GLY A 112 -5.54 -0.31 -9.68
C GLY A 112 -6.43 0.91 -9.42
N ARG A 113 -7.52 0.74 -8.71
CA ARG A 113 -8.39 1.85 -8.36
C ARG A 113 -7.85 2.58 -7.13
N THR A 114 -7.97 3.89 -7.13
CA THR A 114 -7.52 4.71 -6.00
C THR A 114 -8.41 4.43 -4.78
N VAL A 115 -7.76 4.18 -3.65
CA VAL A 115 -8.44 4.04 -2.36
C VAL A 115 -8.38 5.39 -1.64
N ALA A 116 -9.49 5.82 -1.07
CA ALA A 116 -9.51 7.04 -0.26
C ALA A 116 -8.70 6.86 1.03
N TRP A 117 -8.04 7.91 1.46
CA TRP A 117 -7.25 7.88 2.68
C TRP A 117 -8.16 7.87 3.92
#